data_d59008f717432b964f8cd169aed6f8ce
#
_entry.id   d59008f717432b964f8cd169aed6f8ce
#
_cell.length_a   1.000
_cell.length_b   1.000
_cell.length_c   1.000
_cell.angle_alpha   90.00
_cell.angle_beta   90.00
_cell.angle_gamma   90.00
#
_symmetry.space_group_name_H-M   'P 1'
#
loop_
_entity.id
_entity.type
_entity.pdbx_description
1 polymer ?
#
loop_
_entity_poly.entity_id
_entity_poly.type
_entity_poly.pdbx_seq_one_letter_code
_entity_poly.pdbx_strand_id
1 'polypeptide(L)' 'MKVGDLVRYRQGSLDLTGVILDQWHCGDYLVLWNTEQRHQKQMCRPRDLEVISESR' A
#
# COMPACT_ATOMS: atom_id res chain seq x y z
N MET A 1 -4.13 -5.37 8.39
CA MET A 1 -4.04 -4.79 7.03
C MET A 1 -5.03 -5.50 6.15
N LYS A 2 -5.85 -4.76 5.45
CA LYS A 2 -6.91 -5.35 4.66
C LYS A 2 -7.22 -4.47 3.47
N VAL A 3 -8.01 -5.00 2.54
CA VAL A 3 -8.41 -4.26 1.35
C VAL A 3 -9.13 -2.98 1.78
N GLY A 4 -8.74 -1.87 1.17
CA GLY A 4 -9.29 -0.57 1.47
C GLY A 4 -8.48 0.25 2.45
N ASP A 5 -7.50 -0.37 3.12
CA ASP A 5 -6.67 0.37 4.06
C ASP A 5 -5.71 1.28 3.32
N LEU A 6 -5.45 2.43 3.91
CA LEU A 6 -4.42 3.32 3.41
C LEU A 6 -3.08 2.91 4.00
N VAL A 7 -2.07 2.88 3.15
CA VAL A 7 -0.75 2.44 3.56
C VAL A 7 0.30 3.40 3.04
N ARG A 8 1.45 3.36 3.68
CA ARG A 8 2.61 4.13 3.27
C ARG A 8 3.78 3.17 3.06
N TYR A 9 4.59 3.45 2.06
CA TYR A 9 5.77 2.64 1.79
C TYR A 9 6.83 2.96 2.82
N ARG A 10 7.33 1.92 3.50
CA ARG A 10 8.25 2.11 4.61
C ARG A 10 9.69 2.31 4.17
N GLN A 11 10.03 1.81 2.99
CA GLN A 11 11.42 1.88 2.54
C GLN A 11 11.63 3.10 1.68
N GLY A 12 12.83 3.65 1.77
CA GLY A 12 13.19 4.82 0.99
C GLY A 12 12.78 6.11 1.66
N SER A 13 13.14 7.20 1.01
CA SER A 13 12.88 8.52 1.53
C SER A 13 11.64 9.17 0.92
N LEU A 14 10.94 8.44 0.07
CA LEU A 14 9.75 8.99 -0.59
C LEU A 14 8.52 8.72 0.25
N ASP A 15 7.69 9.74 0.36
CA ASP A 15 6.41 9.62 1.04
C ASP A 15 5.37 9.14 0.05
N LEU A 16 5.38 7.84 -0.21
CA LEU A 16 4.39 7.25 -1.09
C LEU A 16 3.25 6.71 -0.27
N THR A 17 2.05 7.10 -0.64
CA THR A 17 0.85 6.57 -0.02
C THR A 17 0.02 5.86 -1.06
N GLY A 18 -0.75 4.89 -0.61
CA GLY A 18 -1.58 4.12 -1.50
C GLY A 18 -2.70 3.45 -0.76
N VAL A 19 -3.49 2.71 -1.51
CA VAL A 19 -4.61 1.98 -0.94
C VAL A 19 -4.49 0.52 -1.37
N ILE A 20 -4.79 -0.38 -0.44
CA ILE A 20 -4.72 -1.81 -0.71
C ILE A 20 -5.93 -2.19 -1.56
N LEU A 21 -5.67 -2.76 -2.73
CA LEU A 21 -6.71 -3.19 -3.64
C LEU A 21 -7.07 -4.66 -3.46
N ASP A 22 -6.07 -5.48 -3.12
CA ASP A 22 -6.31 -6.91 -3.03
C ASP A 22 -5.25 -7.54 -2.13
N GLN A 23 -5.54 -8.75 -1.70
CA GLN A 23 -4.64 -9.52 -0.86
C GLN A 23 -4.44 -10.89 -1.51
N TRP A 24 -3.19 -11.27 -1.71
CA TRP A 24 -2.86 -12.52 -2.37
C TRP A 24 -2.57 -13.62 -1.36
N HIS A 25 -2.68 -14.86 -1.84
CA HIS A 25 -2.51 -16.02 -0.97
C HIS A 25 -1.14 -16.09 -0.33
N CYS A 26 -0.14 -15.59 -1.02
CA CYS A 26 1.23 -15.65 -0.51
C CYS A 26 1.50 -14.60 0.55
N GLY A 27 0.51 -13.78 0.88
CA GLY A 27 0.68 -12.75 1.90
C GLY A 27 1.03 -11.38 1.37
N ASP A 28 1.18 -11.26 0.06
CA ASP A 28 1.46 -9.97 -0.54
C ASP A 28 0.17 -9.19 -0.75
N TYR A 29 0.33 -7.88 -0.90
CA TYR A 29 -0.80 -7.00 -1.11
C TYR A 29 -0.63 -6.25 -2.41
N LEU A 30 -1.72 -6.11 -3.15
CA LEU A 30 -1.75 -5.27 -4.34
C LEU A 30 -2.13 -3.86 -3.90
N VAL A 31 -1.23 -2.92 -4.12
CA VAL A 31 -1.41 -1.55 -3.65
C VAL A 31 -1.46 -0.63 -4.84
N LEU A 32 -2.45 0.25 -4.83
CA LEU A 32 -2.54 1.31 -5.83
C LEU A 32 -1.88 2.55 -5.24
N TRP A 33 -0.73 2.89 -5.78
CA TRP A 33 0.04 4.03 -5.29
C TRP A 33 -0.45 5.31 -5.92
N ASN A 34 -0.59 6.32 -5.11
CA ASN A 34 -1.03 7.64 -5.56
C ASN A 34 0.20 8.49 -5.83
N THR A 35 0.57 8.59 -7.09
CA THR A 35 1.70 9.42 -7.49
C THR A 35 1.19 10.59 -8.30
N GLU A 36 2.03 11.62 -8.42
CA GLU A 36 1.62 12.81 -9.14
C GLU A 36 1.42 12.57 -10.62
N GLN A 37 2.16 11.64 -11.16
CA GLN A 37 2.15 11.44 -12.61
C GLN A 37 1.10 10.45 -13.05
N ARG A 38 0.90 9.41 -12.28
CA ARG A 38 -0.12 8.41 -12.62
C ARG A 38 -0.27 7.45 -11.47
N HIS A 39 -1.37 6.72 -11.53
CA HIS A 39 -1.63 5.68 -10.55
C HIS A 39 -0.96 4.40 -10.99
N GLN A 40 -0.23 3.78 -10.09
CA GLN A 40 0.47 2.54 -10.37
C GLN A 40 0.06 1.48 -9.38
N LYS A 41 -0.17 0.28 -9.88
CA LYS A 41 -0.45 -0.88 -9.05
C LYS A 41 0.84 -1.66 -8.87
N GLN A 42 1.10 -2.08 -7.65
CA GLN A 42 2.31 -2.80 -7.36
C GLN A 42 2.07 -3.79 -6.23
N MET A 43 2.67 -4.97 -6.38
CA MET A 43 2.66 -5.97 -5.31
C MET A 43 3.69 -5.59 -4.27
N CYS A 44 3.25 -5.56 -3.02
CA CYS A 44 4.13 -5.21 -1.92
C CYS A 44 3.98 -6.22 -0.80
N ARG A 45 5.07 -6.45 -0.09
CA ARG A 45 5.04 -7.31 1.08
C ARG A 45 4.56 -6.52 2.28
N PRO A 46 3.90 -7.18 3.24
CA PRO A 46 3.40 -6.46 4.40
C PRO A 46 4.48 -5.74 5.17
N ARG A 47 5.69 -6.27 5.19
CA ARG A 47 6.78 -5.64 5.93
C ARG A 47 7.20 -4.31 5.33
N ASP A 48 6.89 -4.10 4.05
CA ASP A 48 7.25 -2.87 3.36
C ASP A 48 6.16 -1.81 3.48
N LEU A 49 5.07 -2.13 4.13
CA LEU A 49 3.92 -1.25 4.20
C LEU A 49 3.62 -0.89 5.64
N GLU A 50 3.19 0.34 5.82
CA GLU A 50 2.74 0.82 7.13
C GLU A 50 1.32 1.32 6.98
N VAL A 51 0.41 0.77 7.78
CA VAL A 51 -0.98 1.19 7.73
C VAL A 51 -1.11 2.55 8.39
N ILE A 52 -1.64 3.50 7.64
CA ILE A 52 -1.85 4.86 8.14
C ILE A 52 -3.32 5.20 8.23
N SER A 53 -4.17 4.28 7.79
CA SER A 53 -5.62 4.48 7.86
C SER A 53 -6.07 4.38 9.29
N GLU A 54 -6.81 5.37 9.73
CA GLU A 54 -7.41 5.35 11.05
C GLU A 54 -8.69 4.56 10.99
N SER A 55 -8.72 3.50 11.73
CA SER A 55 -9.90 2.69 11.82
C SER A 55 -10.91 3.37 12.73
N ARG A 56 -12.15 3.43 12.26
CA ARG A 56 -13.18 4.08 13.04
C ARG A 56 -14.30 3.14 13.34
#